data_437ba2db7ac4a702e0dbe2bc3b861673
#
_entry.id   437ba2db7ac4a702e0dbe2bc3b861673
#
_cell.length_a   1.000
_cell.length_b   1.000
_cell.length_c   1.000
_cell.angle_alpha   90.00
_cell.angle_beta   90.00
_cell.angle_gamma   90.00
#
_symmetry.space_group_name_H-M   'P 1'
#
loop_
_entity.id
_entity.type
_entity.pdbx_description
1 polymer ?
#
loop_
_entity_poly.entity_id
_entity_poly.type
_entity_poly.pdbx_seq_one_letter_code
_entity_poly.pdbx_strand_id
1 'polypeptide(L)'
;MVEMKYLKFEIKIHDDFSKYEDINSNIECLINCKTFKEAKFIVEKSVKDYNWKLGDCSDEKVLIFNEIEKDLLKEQYLKAIELGESYIINSKPNRKS
;
A
#
# COMPACT_ATOMS: atom_id res chain seq x y z
N MET A 1 -5.85 -5.60 -21.70
CA MET A 1 -5.89 -4.30 -21.02
C MET A 1 -5.54 -4.50 -19.55
N VAL A 2 -4.52 -3.81 -19.08
CA VAL A 2 -4.07 -3.92 -17.68
C VAL A 2 -4.85 -2.92 -16.84
N GLU A 3 -5.47 -3.41 -15.76
CA GLU A 3 -6.26 -2.57 -14.87
C GLU A 3 -5.47 -2.22 -13.62
N MET A 4 -5.66 -1.00 -13.12
CA MET A 4 -5.01 -0.58 -11.89
C MET A 4 -5.63 -1.28 -10.68
N LYS A 5 -4.86 -2.10 -10.00
CA LYS A 5 -5.30 -2.79 -8.79
C LYS A 5 -4.96 -1.94 -7.57
N TYR A 6 -5.96 -1.74 -6.73
CA TYR A 6 -5.80 -1.06 -5.45
C TYR A 6 -5.96 -2.07 -4.34
N LEU A 7 -4.99 -2.12 -3.44
CA LEU A 7 -5.02 -2.98 -2.26
C LEU A 7 -4.60 -2.17 -1.05
N LYS A 8 -5.30 -2.39 0.04
CA LYS A 8 -4.96 -1.76 1.32
C LYS A 8 -4.67 -2.86 2.33
N PHE A 9 -3.49 -2.81 2.91
CA PHE A 9 -3.05 -3.79 3.91
C PHE A 9 -2.72 -3.11 5.21
N GLU A 10 -2.89 -3.84 6.29
CA GLU A 10 -2.30 -3.47 7.56
C GLU A 10 -0.83 -3.87 7.52
N ILE A 11 0.04 -3.02 8.03
CA ILE A 11 1.46 -3.33 8.15
C ILE A 11 1.94 -3.04 9.56
N LYS A 12 2.91 -3.83 10.01
CA LYS A 12 3.63 -3.58 11.24
C LYS A 12 5.03 -3.16 10.90
N ILE A 13 5.35 -1.94 11.25
CA ILE A 13 6.68 -1.39 11.07
C ILE A 13 7.50 -1.74 12.30
N HIS A 14 8.55 -2.52 12.10
CA HIS A 14 9.45 -2.90 13.18
C HIS A 14 10.52 -1.82 13.30
N ASP A 15 10.48 -1.09 14.38
CA ASP A 15 11.51 -0.11 14.68
C ASP A 15 12.38 -0.65 15.81
N ASP A 16 13.56 -1.13 15.46
CA ASP A 16 14.52 -1.71 16.42
C ASP A 16 15.06 -0.69 17.41
N PHE A 17 14.85 0.59 17.14
CA PHE A 17 15.35 1.68 17.98
C PHE A 17 14.29 2.29 18.88
N SER A 18 13.03 1.95 18.70
CA SER A 18 12.00 2.48 19.57
C SER A 18 11.63 1.48 20.65
N LYS A 19 11.55 1.99 21.87
CA LYS A 19 11.00 1.25 23.01
C LYS A 19 9.48 1.20 22.97
N TYR A 20 8.90 1.59 21.86
CA TYR A 20 7.45 1.67 21.69
C TYR A 20 6.97 0.46 20.93
N GLU A 21 5.76 0.00 21.28
CA GLU A 21 5.07 -1.07 20.60
C GLU A 21 4.93 -0.76 19.10
N ASP A 22 4.79 -1.83 18.31
CA ASP A 22 4.63 -1.79 16.88
C ASP A 22 3.65 -0.69 16.43
N ILE A 23 4.11 0.18 15.53
CA ILE A 23 3.26 1.20 14.96
C ILE A 23 2.29 0.53 14.00
N ASN A 24 1.00 0.56 14.32
CA ASN A 24 -0.03 0.08 13.41
C ASN A 24 -0.18 1.07 12.28
N SER A 25 0.21 0.65 11.09
CA SER A 25 0.16 1.45 9.89
C SER A 25 -0.62 0.73 8.81
N ASN A 26 -1.08 1.49 7.84
CA ASN A 26 -1.71 0.96 6.64
C ASN A 26 -0.87 1.32 5.43
N ILE A 27 -0.80 0.41 4.48
CA ILE A 27 -0.20 0.70 3.18
C ILE A 27 -1.28 0.58 2.11
N GLU A 28 -1.41 1.62 1.30
CA GLU A 28 -2.26 1.61 0.12
C GLU A 28 -1.36 1.34 -1.09
N CYS A 29 -1.71 0.33 -1.86
CA CYS A 29 -0.89 -0.14 -2.97
C CYS A 29 -1.64 0.02 -4.28
N LEU A 30 -1.02 0.68 -5.25
CA LEU A 30 -1.53 0.81 -6.59
C LEU A 30 -0.61 0.04 -7.53
N ILE A 31 -1.09 -1.07 -8.06
CA ILE A 31 -0.29 -1.98 -8.87
C ILE A 31 -0.93 -2.11 -10.26
N ASN A 32 -0.18 -1.76 -11.28
CA ASN A 32 -0.62 -1.86 -12.66
C ASN A 32 -0.32 -3.27 -13.19
N CYS A 33 -1.24 -4.18 -12.98
CA CYS A 33 -1.07 -5.59 -13.35
C CYS A 33 -2.41 -6.23 -13.71
N LYS A 34 -2.36 -7.46 -14.21
CA LYS A 34 -3.54 -8.16 -14.72
C LYS A 34 -4.46 -8.74 -13.64
N THR A 35 -3.90 -9.21 -12.53
CA THR A 35 -4.65 -9.92 -11.50
C THR A 35 -4.31 -9.42 -10.11
N PHE A 36 -5.25 -9.59 -9.17
CA PHE A 36 -4.99 -9.29 -7.76
C PHE A 36 -3.94 -10.23 -7.15
N LYS A 37 -3.84 -11.44 -7.66
CA LYS A 37 -2.83 -12.39 -7.21
C LYS A 37 -1.42 -11.88 -7.51
N GLU A 38 -1.20 -11.37 -8.71
CA GLU A 38 0.07 -10.73 -9.09
C GLU A 38 0.34 -9.50 -8.23
N ALA A 39 -0.70 -8.68 -8.02
CA ALA A 39 -0.58 -7.49 -7.19
C ALA A 39 -0.14 -7.82 -5.76
N LYS A 40 -0.77 -8.81 -5.15
CA LYS A 40 -0.41 -9.26 -3.80
C LYS A 40 1.03 -9.76 -3.73
N PHE A 41 1.47 -10.50 -4.73
CA PHE A 41 2.85 -10.99 -4.80
C PHE A 41 3.85 -9.83 -4.85
N ILE A 42 3.58 -8.82 -5.67
CA ILE A 42 4.43 -7.62 -5.79
C ILE A 42 4.49 -6.87 -4.46
N VAL A 43 3.35 -6.69 -3.81
CA VAL A 43 3.27 -6.01 -2.51
C VAL A 43 4.05 -6.77 -1.44
N GLU A 44 3.87 -8.08 -1.35
CA GLU A 44 4.58 -8.91 -0.39
C GLU A 44 6.09 -8.79 -0.54
N LYS A 45 6.56 -8.82 -1.78
CA LYS A 45 7.99 -8.69 -2.08
C LYS A 45 8.52 -7.32 -1.66
N SER A 46 7.80 -6.25 -1.99
CA SER A 46 8.21 -4.89 -1.66
C SER A 46 8.23 -4.65 -0.16
N VAL A 47 7.22 -5.12 0.56
CA VAL A 47 7.13 -4.97 2.02
C VAL A 47 8.23 -5.75 2.71
N LYS A 48 8.55 -6.93 2.22
CA LYS A 48 9.64 -7.77 2.76
C LYS A 48 11.00 -7.10 2.61
N ASP A 49 11.24 -6.39 1.52
CA ASP A 49 12.49 -5.67 1.29
C ASP A 49 12.73 -4.57 2.34
N TYR A 50 11.67 -4.04 2.95
CA TYR A 50 11.76 -3.07 4.03
C TYR A 50 11.74 -3.70 5.43
N ASN A 51 11.74 -5.03 5.53
CA ASN A 51 11.62 -5.77 6.78
C ASN A 51 10.33 -5.48 7.57
N TRP A 52 9.29 -5.08 6.87
CA TRP A 52 7.98 -4.88 7.48
C TRP A 52 7.15 -6.16 7.41
N LYS A 53 6.25 -6.31 8.35
CA LYS A 53 5.29 -7.42 8.33
C LYS A 53 3.99 -6.97 7.68
N LEU A 54 3.58 -7.71 6.66
CA LEU A 54 2.32 -7.50 5.99
C LEU A 54 1.21 -8.20 6.76
N GLY A 55 0.17 -7.44 7.12
CA GLY A 55 -1.02 -7.97 7.78
C GLY A 55 -2.11 -8.31 6.78
N ASP A 56 -3.36 -8.22 7.23
CA ASP A 56 -4.51 -8.57 6.41
C ASP A 56 -4.82 -7.50 5.37
N CYS A 57 -5.32 -7.95 4.22
CA CYS A 57 -5.83 -7.07 3.19
C CYS A 57 -7.21 -6.58 3.62
N SER A 58 -7.35 -5.28 3.86
CA SER A 58 -8.59 -4.68 4.34
C SER A 58 -9.48 -4.16 3.21
N ASP A 59 -8.91 -3.93 2.03
CA ASP A 59 -9.66 -3.48 0.86
C ASP A 59 -8.92 -3.89 -0.41
N GLU A 60 -9.67 -4.30 -1.43
CA GLU A 60 -9.12 -4.54 -2.76
C GLU A 60 -10.16 -4.19 -3.82
N LYS A 61 -9.74 -3.46 -4.84
CA LYS A 61 -10.63 -3.03 -5.91
C LYS A 61 -9.83 -2.58 -7.14
N VAL A 62 -10.51 -2.46 -8.26
CA VAL A 62 -9.95 -1.84 -9.46
C VAL A 62 -10.18 -0.33 -9.37
N LEU A 63 -9.13 0.46 -9.57
CA LEU A 63 -9.25 1.91 -9.61
C LEU A 63 -9.51 2.39 -11.04
N ILE A 64 -10.45 3.30 -11.16
CA ILE A 64 -10.77 3.99 -12.39
C ILE A 64 -10.39 5.46 -12.18
N PHE A 65 -9.46 5.98 -12.98
CA PHE A 65 -8.88 7.31 -12.79
C PHE A 65 -9.93 8.40 -12.64
N ASN A 66 -10.96 8.38 -13.50
CA ASN A 66 -12.01 9.40 -13.48
C ASN A 66 -12.91 9.36 -12.24
N GLU A 67 -12.86 8.28 -11.47
CA GLU A 67 -13.63 8.12 -10.24
C GLU A 67 -12.84 8.47 -8.99
N ILE A 68 -11.55 8.76 -9.13
CA ILE A 68 -10.69 9.12 -8.00
C ILE A 68 -10.94 10.57 -7.62
N GLU A 69 -11.32 10.81 -6.37
CA GLU A 69 -11.58 12.15 -5.85
C GLU A 69 -10.36 12.81 -5.20
N LYS A 70 -9.51 12.00 -4.57
CA LYS A 70 -8.33 12.52 -3.86
C LYS A 70 -7.17 12.79 -4.80
N ASP A 71 -6.61 13.98 -4.76
CA ASP A 71 -5.48 14.38 -5.61
C ASP A 71 -4.23 13.51 -5.39
N LEU A 72 -3.95 13.18 -4.12
CA LEU A 72 -2.81 12.30 -3.80
C LEU A 72 -2.94 10.94 -4.48
N LEU A 73 -4.15 10.37 -4.47
CA LEU A 73 -4.39 9.08 -5.09
C LEU A 73 -4.26 9.15 -6.61
N LYS A 74 -4.68 10.27 -7.22
CA LYS A 74 -4.49 10.50 -8.66
C LYS A 74 -3.01 10.55 -9.03
N GLU A 75 -2.20 11.23 -8.24
CA GLU A 75 -0.75 11.30 -8.45
C GLU A 75 -0.12 9.91 -8.37
N GLN A 76 -0.52 9.13 -7.39
CA GLN A 76 0.00 7.77 -7.22
C GLN A 76 -0.46 6.85 -8.35
N TYR A 77 -1.67 7.03 -8.85
CA TYR A 77 -2.17 6.31 -10.01
C TYR A 77 -1.26 6.54 -11.23
N LEU A 78 -0.93 7.80 -11.51
CA LEU A 78 -0.05 8.15 -12.63
C LEU A 78 1.36 7.58 -12.45
N LYS A 79 1.88 7.61 -11.22
CA LYS A 79 3.18 6.97 -10.91
C LYS A 79 3.13 5.46 -11.14
N ALA A 80 2.05 4.82 -10.76
CA ALA A 80 1.89 3.38 -10.95
C ALA A 80 1.80 3.01 -12.43
N ILE A 81 1.22 3.85 -13.26
CA ILE A 81 1.21 3.65 -14.71
C ILE A 81 2.64 3.71 -15.26
N GLU A 82 3.43 4.68 -14.81
CA GLU A 82 4.80 4.87 -15.27
C GLU A 82 5.76 3.82 -14.73
N LEU A 83 5.68 3.51 -13.45
CA LEU A 83 6.63 2.65 -12.75
C LEU A 83 6.14 1.22 -12.53
N GLY A 84 4.86 0.96 -12.76
CA GLY A 84 4.24 -0.33 -12.51
C GLY A 84 3.65 -0.48 -11.12
N GLU A 85 4.14 0.28 -10.14
CA GLU A 85 3.67 0.23 -8.76
C GLU A 85 3.85 1.56 -8.06
N SER A 86 2.97 1.84 -7.10
CA SER A 86 3.08 3.02 -6.23
C SER A 86 2.45 2.71 -4.87
N TYR A 87 2.97 3.32 -3.82
CA TYR A 87 2.55 3.04 -2.44
C TYR A 87 2.32 4.32 -1.65
N ILE A 88 1.30 4.28 -0.78
CA ILE A 88 1.03 5.34 0.19
C ILE A 88 1.04 4.70 1.57
N ILE A 89 1.92 5.17 2.43
CA ILE A 89 2.02 4.66 3.79
C ILE A 89 1.35 5.64 4.74
N ASN A 90 0.34 5.16 5.46
CA ASN A 90 -0.37 5.92 6.46
C ASN A 90 0.02 5.39 7.84
N SER A 91 0.86 6.12 8.55
CA SER A 91 1.21 5.76 9.92
C SER A 91 0.42 6.64 10.88
N LYS A 92 -0.29 6.01 11.81
CA LYS A 92 -0.87 6.71 12.94
C LYS A 92 -0.01 6.39 14.15
N PRO A 93 0.80 7.34 14.61
CA PRO A 93 1.51 7.12 15.86
C PRO A 93 0.46 6.96 16.97
N ASN A 94 0.58 5.87 17.69
CA ASN A 94 -0.28 5.60 18.84
C ASN A 94 0.17 6.54 19.95
N ARG A 95 -0.28 7.79 19.89
CA ARG A 95 -0.05 8.71 20.99
C ARG A 95 -1.14 8.51 22.02
N LYS A 96 -0.76 7.83 23.07
CA LYS A 96 -1.46 8.07 24.31
C LYS A 96 -1.09 9.48 24.77
N SER A 97 -1.98 10.37 24.53
CA SER A 97 -1.92 11.64 25.23
C SER A 97 -2.18 11.37 26.70
#